data_5da558790ff699293ff9d710d57fe0ae
#
_entry.id   5da558790ff699293ff9d710d57fe0ae
#
_cell.length_a   1.000
_cell.length_b   1.000
_cell.length_c   1.000
_cell.angle_alpha   90.00
_cell.angle_beta   90.00
_cell.angle_gamma   90.00
#
_symmetry.space_group_name_H-M   'P 1'
#
loop_
_entity.id
_entity.type
_entity.pdbx_description
1 polymer ?
#
loop_
_entity_poly.entity_id
_entity_poly.type
_entity_poly.pdbx_seq_one_letter_code
_entity_poly.pdbx_strand_id
1 'polypeptide(L)'
;MLNIGKKFDTLRVVCDQIGTPTYTLDLSRLLIDMAESEKYGYYHATNEGGYISWYDFAVEIFKQAGYDTKVNPVTTAEYGLSKAARPFNSRLDKSKLVENGFVPLPTWQDALIRYLKEIEV
;
A
#
# COMPACT_ATOMS: atom_id res chain seq x y z
N MET A 1 7.64 -7.69 4.68
CA MET A 1 8.10 -6.89 5.84
C MET A 1 8.10 -7.68 7.15
N LEU A 2 6.98 -8.23 7.59
CA LEU A 2 6.90 -8.92 8.89
C LEU A 2 7.95 -10.03 9.07
N ASN A 3 8.10 -10.91 8.08
CA ASN A 3 9.07 -12.00 8.16
C ASN A 3 10.51 -11.51 8.22
N ILE A 4 10.82 -10.43 7.53
CA ILE A 4 12.16 -9.84 7.55
C ILE A 4 12.39 -9.09 8.86
N GLY A 5 11.37 -8.37 9.35
CA GLY A 5 11.44 -7.64 10.61
C GLY A 5 11.70 -8.53 11.82
N LYS A 6 11.26 -9.79 11.77
CA LYS A 6 11.56 -10.77 12.81
C LYS A 6 13.03 -11.22 12.82
N LYS A 7 13.69 -11.14 11.67
CA LYS A 7 15.06 -11.67 11.51
C LYS A 7 16.14 -10.61 11.71
N PHE A 8 15.83 -9.34 11.49
CA PHE A 8 16.79 -8.24 11.49
C PHE A 8 16.31 -7.09 12.36
N ASP A 9 17.22 -6.51 13.14
CA ASP A 9 16.92 -5.36 13.99
C ASP A 9 16.84 -4.05 13.21
N THR A 10 17.44 -4.00 12.03
CA THR A 10 17.48 -2.81 11.16
C THR A 10 17.29 -3.21 9.71
N LEU A 11 16.42 -2.48 9.01
CA LEU A 11 16.14 -2.68 7.59
C LEU A 11 16.35 -1.38 6.82
N ARG A 12 16.77 -1.51 5.56
CA ARG A 12 16.86 -0.42 4.59
C ARG A 12 15.66 -0.51 3.66
N VAL A 13 14.87 0.56 3.58
CA VAL A 13 13.66 0.59 2.75
C VAL A 13 13.64 1.84 1.88
N VAL A 14 13.30 1.67 0.62
CA VAL A 14 13.25 2.73 -0.38
C VAL A 14 12.24 3.81 0.00
N CYS A 15 12.67 5.07 -0.03
CA CYS A 15 11.84 6.23 0.34
C CYS A 15 11.49 7.16 -0.82
N ASP A 16 11.97 6.90 -2.03
CA ASP A 16 11.76 7.76 -3.21
C ASP A 16 10.84 7.14 -4.28
N GLN A 17 10.16 6.05 -3.94
CA GLN A 17 9.11 5.46 -4.77
C GLN A 17 7.77 5.68 -4.07
N ILE A 18 6.90 6.48 -4.68
CA ILE A 18 5.67 6.97 -4.04
C ILE A 18 4.43 6.40 -4.72
N GLY A 19 3.50 5.92 -3.92
CA GLY A 19 2.22 5.37 -4.38
C GLY A 19 1.29 5.17 -3.20
N THR A 20 0.34 4.26 -3.33
CA THR A 20 -0.56 3.91 -2.23
C THR A 20 -0.72 2.40 -2.15
N PRO A 21 -0.61 1.80 -0.96
CA PRO A 21 -0.87 0.37 -0.79
C PRO A 21 -2.33 0.04 -1.10
N THR A 22 -2.57 -1.19 -1.57
CA THR A 22 -3.91 -1.67 -1.87
C THR A 22 -4.16 -3.01 -1.19
N TYR A 23 -5.21 -3.07 -0.37
CA TYR A 23 -5.63 -4.32 0.27
C TYR A 23 -6.59 -5.06 -0.66
N THR A 24 -6.25 -6.29 -0.99
CA THR A 24 -7.00 -7.08 -1.97
C THR A 24 -8.44 -7.35 -1.58
N LEU A 25 -8.74 -7.48 -0.28
CA LEU A 25 -10.12 -7.64 0.20
C LEU A 25 -10.98 -6.42 -0.16
N ASP A 26 -10.46 -5.22 0.07
CA ASP A 26 -11.15 -3.97 -0.28
C ASP A 26 -11.33 -3.83 -1.79
N LEU A 27 -10.29 -4.15 -2.55
CA LEU A 27 -10.35 -4.14 -4.01
C LEU A 27 -11.38 -5.15 -4.55
N SER A 28 -11.46 -6.33 -3.94
CA SER A 28 -12.41 -7.37 -4.34
C SER A 28 -13.86 -6.89 -4.21
N ARG A 29 -14.18 -6.18 -3.12
CA ARG A 29 -15.51 -5.59 -2.93
C ARG A 29 -15.85 -4.61 -4.06
N LEU A 30 -14.90 -3.73 -4.39
CA LEU A 30 -15.09 -2.77 -5.48
C LEU A 30 -15.29 -3.47 -6.84
N LEU A 31 -14.52 -4.52 -7.11
CA LEU A 31 -14.65 -5.28 -8.35
C LEU A 31 -16.03 -5.94 -8.48
N ILE A 32 -16.61 -6.44 -7.38
CA ILE A 32 -17.97 -6.97 -7.37
C ILE A 32 -18.98 -5.87 -7.68
N ASP A 33 -18.86 -4.71 -7.03
CA ASP A 33 -19.74 -3.57 -7.27
C ASP A 33 -19.67 -3.13 -8.75
N MET A 34 -18.49 -3.10 -9.32
CA MET A 34 -18.29 -2.77 -10.74
C MET A 34 -18.91 -3.81 -11.67
N ALA A 35 -18.74 -5.11 -11.34
CA ALA A 35 -19.28 -6.21 -12.15
C ALA A 35 -20.81 -6.20 -12.19
N GLU A 36 -21.45 -5.71 -11.14
CA GLU A 36 -22.91 -5.58 -11.05
C GLU A 36 -23.43 -4.26 -11.70
N SER A 37 -22.54 -3.41 -12.19
CA SER A 37 -22.88 -2.15 -12.84
C SER A 37 -22.70 -2.23 -14.35
N GLU A 38 -23.21 -1.22 -15.06
CA GLU A 38 -23.00 -1.01 -16.50
C GLU A 38 -22.05 0.15 -16.76
N LYS A 39 -21.31 0.61 -15.74
CA LYS A 39 -20.40 1.75 -15.82
C LYS A 39 -19.02 1.31 -16.28
N TYR A 40 -18.95 0.86 -17.54
CA TYR A 40 -17.76 0.29 -18.13
C TYR A 40 -16.63 1.32 -18.32
N GLY A 41 -15.42 0.82 -18.48
CA GLY A 41 -14.25 1.63 -18.77
C GLY A 41 -13.05 1.27 -17.90
N TYR A 42 -12.00 2.08 -18.03
CA TYR A 42 -10.80 1.96 -17.24
C TYR A 42 -10.92 2.79 -15.96
N TYR A 43 -10.57 2.21 -14.84
CA TYR A 43 -10.58 2.84 -13.52
C TYR A 43 -9.28 2.60 -12.80
N HIS A 44 -8.80 3.60 -12.05
CA HIS A 44 -7.73 3.42 -11.09
C HIS A 44 -8.32 3.21 -9.70
N ALA A 45 -7.76 2.25 -8.96
CA ALA A 45 -8.25 1.93 -7.63
C ALA A 45 -7.08 1.57 -6.69
N THR A 46 -7.04 2.23 -5.56
CA THR A 46 -6.18 1.90 -4.42
C THR A 46 -6.95 2.23 -3.13
N ASN A 47 -6.43 1.82 -1.98
CA ASN A 47 -6.93 2.36 -0.73
C ASN A 47 -6.70 3.88 -0.69
N GLU A 48 -7.54 4.59 0.06
CA GLU A 48 -7.38 6.02 0.31
C GLU A 48 -6.32 6.26 1.40
N GLY A 49 -6.11 7.50 1.81
CA GLY A 49 -5.20 7.86 2.88
C GLY A 49 -3.89 8.51 2.43
N GLY A 50 -3.84 8.99 1.19
CA GLY A 50 -2.72 9.73 0.63
C GLY A 50 -1.65 8.87 0.00
N TYR A 51 -0.59 9.54 -0.44
CA TYR A 51 0.52 8.93 -1.15
C TYR A 51 1.71 8.77 -0.20
N ILE A 52 2.31 7.59 -0.18
CA ILE A 52 3.41 7.27 0.73
C ILE A 52 4.52 6.53 0.01
N SER A 53 5.71 6.51 0.62
CA SER A 53 6.82 5.68 0.17
C SER A 53 6.74 4.28 0.79
N TRP A 54 7.53 3.36 0.27
CA TRP A 54 7.72 2.05 0.91
C TRP A 54 8.27 2.17 2.32
N TYR A 55 9.13 3.18 2.55
CA TYR A 55 9.64 3.48 3.88
C TYR A 55 8.52 3.83 4.86
N ASP A 56 7.63 4.77 4.48
CA ASP A 56 6.50 5.15 5.32
C ASP A 56 5.61 3.95 5.65
N PHE A 57 5.37 3.10 4.65
CA PHE A 57 4.57 1.89 4.82
C PHE A 57 5.23 0.90 5.78
N ALA A 58 6.54 0.68 5.66
CA ALA A 58 7.29 -0.21 6.54
C ALA A 58 7.27 0.28 7.99
N VAL A 59 7.44 1.58 8.21
CA VAL A 59 7.37 2.19 9.55
C VAL A 59 6.02 1.92 10.20
N GLU A 60 4.93 2.14 9.47
CA GLU A 60 3.59 1.91 9.99
C GLU A 60 3.32 0.42 10.25
N ILE A 61 3.79 -0.47 9.38
CA ILE A 61 3.66 -1.93 9.57
C ILE A 61 4.28 -2.34 10.90
N PHE A 62 5.52 -1.94 11.17
CA PHE A 62 6.21 -2.33 12.40
C PHE A 62 5.60 -1.68 13.63
N LYS A 63 5.13 -0.44 13.53
CA LYS A 63 4.41 0.24 14.60
C LYS A 63 3.13 -0.52 14.98
N GLN A 64 2.30 -0.89 14.01
CA GLN A 64 1.05 -1.58 14.25
C GLN A 64 1.26 -3.04 14.69
N ALA A 65 2.30 -3.69 14.21
CA ALA A 65 2.65 -5.06 14.59
C ALA A 65 3.39 -5.14 15.92
N GLY A 66 3.82 -4.02 16.49
CA GLY A 66 4.54 -3.98 17.76
C GLY A 66 5.99 -4.44 17.67
N TYR A 67 6.63 -4.26 16.50
CA TYR A 67 8.04 -4.63 16.30
C TYR A 67 8.96 -3.44 16.60
N ASP A 68 10.09 -3.71 17.25
CA ASP A 68 11.12 -2.70 17.52
C ASP A 68 12.11 -2.51 16.37
N THR A 69 11.85 -3.13 15.22
CA THR A 69 12.72 -3.07 14.05
C THR A 69 12.89 -1.64 13.57
N LYS A 70 14.13 -1.19 13.42
CA LYS A 70 14.45 0.13 12.86
C LYS A 70 14.42 0.10 11.35
N VAL A 71 13.84 1.13 10.75
CA VAL A 71 13.77 1.28 9.30
C VAL A 71 14.57 2.51 8.90
N ASN A 72 15.60 2.29 8.06
CA ASN A 72 16.42 3.37 7.53
C ASN A 72 15.95 3.72 6.11
N PRO A 73 15.57 4.99 5.84
CA PRO A 73 15.19 5.39 4.50
C PRO A 73 16.42 5.42 3.58
N VAL A 74 16.27 4.86 2.40
CA VAL A 74 17.31 4.89 1.36
C VAL A 74 16.68 5.24 0.03
N THR A 75 17.49 5.81 -0.87
CA THR A 75 17.04 6.04 -2.25
C THR A 75 17.06 4.74 -3.05
N THR A 76 16.38 4.71 -4.18
CA THR A 76 16.43 3.57 -5.11
C THR A 76 17.86 3.26 -5.52
N ALA A 77 18.67 4.30 -5.79
CA ALA A 77 20.06 4.14 -6.16
C ALA A 77 20.92 3.54 -5.03
N GLU A 78 20.72 4.00 -3.80
CA GLU A 78 21.42 3.47 -2.62
C GLU A 78 21.03 2.02 -2.31
N TYR A 79 19.77 1.65 -2.54
CA TYR A 79 19.28 0.31 -2.31
C TYR A 79 19.98 -0.71 -3.23
N GLY A 80 20.00 -0.46 -4.53
CA GLY A 80 20.78 -1.19 -5.54
C GLY A 80 20.49 -2.69 -5.69
N LEU A 81 19.55 -3.26 -4.94
CA LEU A 81 19.28 -4.70 -4.89
C LEU A 81 18.14 -5.15 -5.82
N SER A 82 17.41 -4.21 -6.40
CA SER A 82 16.29 -4.52 -7.27
C SER A 82 16.77 -4.74 -8.72
N LYS A 83 16.38 -5.86 -9.31
CA LYS A 83 16.63 -6.14 -10.73
C LYS A 83 15.63 -5.42 -11.64
N ALA A 84 14.45 -5.07 -11.10
CA ALA A 84 13.41 -4.38 -11.84
C ALA A 84 13.56 -2.88 -11.74
N ALA A 85 13.38 -2.18 -12.86
CA ALA A 85 13.25 -0.73 -12.86
C ALA A 85 11.86 -0.36 -12.32
N ARG A 86 11.81 0.23 -11.13
CA ARG A 86 10.55 0.65 -10.49
C ARG A 86 10.33 2.14 -10.71
N PRO A 87 9.11 2.60 -11.02
CA PRO A 87 8.84 4.02 -11.16
C PRO A 87 8.95 4.74 -9.82
N PHE A 88 9.43 5.99 -9.86
CA PHE A 88 9.46 6.85 -8.68
C PHE A 88 8.06 7.34 -8.31
N ASN A 89 7.17 7.46 -9.29
CA ASN A 89 5.82 7.93 -9.10
C ASN A 89 4.82 6.92 -9.66
N SER A 90 4.13 6.22 -8.76
CA SER A 90 3.03 5.32 -9.09
C SER A 90 1.71 5.79 -8.47
N ARG A 91 1.58 7.10 -8.24
CA ARG A 91 0.34 7.71 -7.77
C ARG A 91 -0.77 7.51 -8.80
N LEU A 92 -1.95 7.18 -8.33
CA LEU A 92 -3.13 7.01 -9.16
C LEU A 92 -4.20 8.02 -8.76
N ASP A 93 -4.78 8.66 -9.76
CA ASP A 93 -5.96 9.50 -9.59
C ASP A 93 -7.20 8.61 -9.61
N LYS A 94 -7.96 8.60 -8.53
CA LYS A 94 -9.14 7.75 -8.34
C LYS A 94 -10.46 8.51 -8.47
N SER A 95 -10.41 9.73 -8.96
CA SER A 95 -11.59 10.60 -9.09
C SER A 95 -12.71 9.96 -9.91
N LYS A 96 -12.38 9.19 -10.93
CA LYS A 96 -13.37 8.52 -11.79
C LYS A 96 -14.26 7.54 -11.02
N LEU A 97 -13.76 6.89 -9.96
CA LEU A 97 -14.57 6.04 -9.10
C LEU A 97 -15.73 6.83 -8.48
N VAL A 98 -15.40 7.95 -7.86
CA VAL A 98 -16.37 8.82 -7.18
C VAL A 98 -17.32 9.46 -8.18
N GLU A 99 -16.83 9.94 -9.31
CA GLU A 99 -17.62 10.54 -10.40
C GLU A 99 -18.68 9.58 -10.95
N ASN A 100 -18.39 8.28 -10.91
CA ASN A 100 -19.32 7.24 -11.36
C ASN A 100 -20.13 6.60 -10.21
N GLY A 101 -20.04 7.15 -8.99
CA GLY A 101 -20.87 6.75 -7.86
C GLY A 101 -20.38 5.50 -7.13
N PHE A 102 -19.17 5.02 -7.41
CA PHE A 102 -18.59 3.92 -6.63
C PHE A 102 -18.05 4.42 -5.29
N VAL A 103 -18.18 3.59 -4.27
CA VAL A 103 -17.67 3.91 -2.92
C VAL A 103 -16.15 3.76 -2.92
N PRO A 104 -15.40 4.80 -2.51
CA PRO A 104 -13.95 4.68 -2.37
C PRO A 104 -13.55 3.59 -1.39
N LEU A 105 -12.35 3.04 -1.55
CA LEU A 105 -11.80 2.08 -0.60
C LEU A 105 -11.44 2.79 0.71
N PRO A 106 -11.45 2.07 1.86
CA PRO A 106 -10.99 2.64 3.13
C PRO A 106 -9.54 3.14 3.06
N THR A 107 -9.10 3.86 4.09
CA THR A 107 -7.71 4.30 4.15
C THR A 107 -6.75 3.11 4.23
N TRP A 108 -5.54 3.29 3.72
CA TRP A 108 -4.53 2.23 3.79
C TRP A 108 -4.14 1.89 5.24
N GLN A 109 -4.21 2.86 6.15
CA GLN A 109 -3.96 2.64 7.57
C GLN A 109 -5.00 1.70 8.18
N ASP A 110 -6.28 1.97 7.91
CA ASP A 110 -7.37 1.10 8.35
C ASP A 110 -7.25 -0.31 7.75
N ALA A 111 -6.93 -0.38 6.47
CA ALA A 111 -6.73 -1.65 5.76
C ALA A 111 -5.56 -2.45 6.36
N LEU A 112 -4.47 -1.79 6.71
CA LEU A 112 -3.32 -2.42 7.34
C LEU A 112 -3.69 -3.03 8.70
N ILE A 113 -4.42 -2.29 9.52
CA ILE A 113 -4.88 -2.77 10.84
C ILE A 113 -5.75 -4.01 10.67
N ARG A 114 -6.70 -3.99 9.74
CA ARG A 114 -7.59 -5.14 9.48
C ARG A 114 -6.80 -6.35 8.97
N TYR A 115 -5.85 -6.12 8.06
CA TYR A 115 -5.00 -7.19 7.56
C TYR A 115 -4.15 -7.83 8.67
N LEU A 116 -3.55 -7.03 9.53
CA LEU A 116 -2.72 -7.54 10.63
C LEU A 116 -3.56 -8.36 11.63
N LYS A 117 -4.81 -7.97 11.88
CA LYS A 117 -5.74 -8.76 12.71
C LYS A 117 -6.08 -10.09 12.04
N GLU A 118 -6.28 -10.09 10.74
CA GLU A 118 -6.63 -11.31 9.99
C GLU A 118 -5.52 -12.35 10.03
N ILE A 119 -4.26 -11.91 9.96
CA ILE A 119 -3.11 -12.82 10.04
C ILE A 119 -2.60 -13.05 11.47
N GLU A 120 -3.32 -12.59 12.46
CA GLU A 120 -3.04 -12.78 13.89
C GLU A 120 -1.65 -12.28 14.33
N VAL A 121 -1.34 -11.06 13.97
CA VAL A 121 -0.11 -10.39 14.39
C VAL A 121 -0.36 -9.51 15.61
#